data_d8bf6fcdda7499d6d466635fb6c2503d
#
_entry.id   d8bf6fcdda7499d6d466635fb6c2503d
#
_cell.length_a   1.000
_cell.length_b   1.000
_cell.length_c   1.000
_cell.angle_alpha   90.00
_cell.angle_beta   90.00
_cell.angle_gamma   90.00
#
_symmetry.space_group_name_H-M   'P 1'
#
loop_
_entity.id
_entity.type
_entity.pdbx_description
1 polymer ?
#
loop_
_entity_poly.entity_id
_entity_poly.type
_entity_poly.pdbx_seq_one_letter_code
_entity_poly.pdbx_strand_id
1 'polypeptide(L)'
;LAKAQYQGALRLFPIPESGWRPKVYTCSAYTKTGLEEVWKGVEEFLDFIQANGYFTHNRNRQNKYWMYETIDEVLKNSFYHNPQIEPRITELEQKVLDAKVSSFVAAHELLELYFKNKN
;
A
#
# COMPACT_ATOMS: atom_id res chain seq x y z
N LEU A 1 11.42 -26.52 -19.57
CA LEU A 1 9.98 -26.85 -19.54
C LEU A 1 9.19 -25.77 -18.77
N ALA A 2 9.56 -25.47 -17.52
CA ALA A 2 8.87 -24.48 -16.69
C ALA A 2 8.82 -23.05 -17.31
N LYS A 3 9.94 -22.58 -17.86
CA LYS A 3 10.01 -21.26 -18.53
C LYS A 3 8.95 -21.11 -19.64
N ALA A 4 8.79 -22.14 -20.48
CA ALA A 4 7.82 -22.11 -21.57
C ALA A 4 6.38 -22.10 -21.07
N GLN A 5 6.09 -22.81 -19.98
CA GLN A 5 4.77 -22.84 -19.33
C GLN A 5 4.39 -21.46 -18.76
N TYR A 6 5.30 -20.84 -18.01
CA TYR A 6 5.07 -19.49 -17.48
C TYR A 6 4.95 -18.44 -18.58
N GLN A 7 5.74 -18.55 -19.63
CA GLN A 7 5.67 -17.65 -20.78
C GLN A 7 4.35 -17.80 -21.55
N GLY A 8 3.83 -19.02 -21.64
CA GLY A 8 2.50 -19.29 -22.17
C GLY A 8 1.39 -18.69 -21.31
N ALA A 9 1.47 -18.87 -20.00
CA ALA A 9 0.50 -18.30 -19.06
C ALA A 9 0.48 -16.76 -19.10
N LEU A 10 1.63 -16.09 -19.18
CA LEU A 10 1.71 -14.63 -19.28
C LEU A 10 1.04 -14.05 -20.53
N ARG A 11 0.94 -14.82 -21.61
CA ARG A 11 0.26 -14.38 -22.84
C ARG A 11 -1.26 -14.31 -22.68
N LEU A 12 -1.83 -15.00 -21.68
CA LEU A 12 -3.26 -15.00 -21.41
C LEU A 12 -3.72 -13.74 -20.66
N PHE A 13 -2.80 -13.02 -20.05
CA PHE A 13 -3.12 -11.78 -19.37
C PHE A 13 -3.22 -10.60 -20.35
N PRO A 14 -4.10 -9.63 -20.06
CA PRO A 14 -4.16 -8.40 -20.86
C PRO A 14 -2.83 -7.63 -20.78
N ILE A 15 -2.60 -6.76 -21.74
CA ILE A 15 -1.42 -5.88 -21.72
C ILE A 15 -1.52 -4.97 -20.49
N PRO A 16 -0.48 -4.93 -19.62
CA PRO A 16 -0.46 -4.05 -18.47
C PRO A 16 -0.55 -2.57 -18.87
N GLU A 17 -0.99 -1.72 -17.94
CA GLU A 17 -1.08 -0.26 -18.12
C GLU A 17 0.26 0.36 -18.57
N SER A 18 1.39 -0.21 -18.13
CA SER A 18 2.72 0.19 -18.56
C SER A 18 3.00 -0.04 -20.06
N GLY A 19 2.22 -0.86 -20.73
CA GLY A 19 2.48 -1.34 -22.09
C GLY A 19 3.57 -2.40 -22.19
N TRP A 20 4.28 -2.68 -21.10
CA TRP A 20 5.34 -3.69 -21.06
C TRP A 20 4.76 -5.10 -20.94
N ARG A 21 5.16 -5.99 -21.83
CA ARG A 21 4.84 -7.42 -21.70
C ARG A 21 5.89 -8.10 -20.84
N PRO A 22 5.53 -8.69 -19.68
CA PRO A 22 6.48 -9.38 -18.81
C PRO A 22 7.21 -10.50 -19.57
N LYS A 23 8.50 -10.63 -19.28
CA LYS A 23 9.35 -11.70 -19.83
C LYS A 23 9.70 -12.69 -18.72
N VAL A 24 9.91 -13.95 -19.05
CA VAL A 24 10.33 -14.99 -18.11
C VAL A 24 11.82 -15.25 -18.28
N TYR A 25 12.55 -15.15 -17.21
CA TYR A 25 13.97 -15.45 -17.14
C TYR A 25 14.20 -16.63 -16.20
N THR A 26 15.26 -17.37 -16.43
CA THR A 26 15.75 -18.40 -15.52
C THR A 26 17.15 -18.02 -15.05
N CYS A 27 17.41 -18.13 -13.76
CA CYS A 27 18.72 -17.86 -13.18
C CYS A 27 19.00 -18.81 -12.02
N SER A 28 20.27 -18.91 -11.66
CA SER A 28 20.74 -19.68 -10.54
C SER A 28 21.64 -18.81 -9.65
N ALA A 29 21.26 -18.62 -8.40
CA ALA A 29 22.09 -17.94 -7.43
C ALA A 29 23.37 -18.72 -7.10
N TYR A 30 23.29 -20.05 -7.17
CA TYR A 30 24.42 -20.93 -6.88
C TYR A 30 25.50 -20.89 -7.96
N THR A 31 25.10 -21.03 -9.23
CA THR A 31 26.04 -21.01 -10.37
C THR A 31 26.25 -19.61 -10.95
N LYS A 32 25.48 -18.64 -10.50
CA LYS A 32 25.41 -17.27 -11.04
C LYS A 32 25.03 -17.19 -12.52
N THR A 33 24.45 -18.26 -13.06
CA THR A 33 24.04 -18.31 -14.47
C THR A 33 22.73 -17.55 -14.65
N GLY A 34 22.58 -16.77 -15.72
CA GLY A 34 21.36 -16.05 -16.09
C GLY A 34 21.09 -14.76 -15.33
N LEU A 35 21.96 -14.35 -14.40
CA LEU A 35 21.78 -13.11 -13.63
C LEU A 35 21.93 -11.85 -14.49
N GLU A 36 22.85 -11.88 -15.45
CA GLU A 36 23.08 -10.75 -16.38
C GLU A 36 21.86 -10.54 -17.28
N GLU A 37 21.25 -11.61 -17.77
CA GLU A 37 20.04 -11.54 -18.60
C GLU A 37 18.85 -11.00 -17.82
N VAL A 38 18.72 -11.38 -16.54
CA VAL A 38 17.68 -10.81 -15.66
C VAL A 38 17.90 -9.32 -15.48
N TRP A 39 19.12 -8.90 -15.18
CA TRP A 39 19.44 -7.49 -15.00
C TRP A 39 19.23 -6.67 -16.28
N LYS A 40 19.66 -7.19 -17.41
CA LYS A 40 19.39 -6.57 -18.72
C LYS A 40 17.89 -6.42 -18.98
N GLY A 41 17.08 -7.41 -18.59
CA GLY A 41 15.62 -7.32 -18.67
C GLY A 41 15.02 -6.23 -17.79
N VAL A 42 15.61 -5.99 -16.60
CA VAL A 42 15.22 -4.86 -15.71
C VAL A 42 15.58 -3.52 -16.37
N GLU A 43 16.77 -3.38 -16.94
CA GLU A 43 17.19 -2.17 -17.64
C GLU A 43 16.29 -1.88 -18.85
N GLU A 44 16.01 -2.88 -19.69
CA GLU A 44 15.09 -2.75 -20.82
C GLU A 44 13.69 -2.30 -20.39
N PHE A 45 13.19 -2.84 -19.29
CA PHE A 45 11.91 -2.42 -18.71
C PHE A 45 11.92 -0.96 -18.24
N LEU A 46 12.95 -0.56 -17.52
CA LEU A 46 13.11 0.82 -17.03
C LEU A 46 13.18 1.81 -18.20
N ASP A 47 13.99 1.53 -19.21
CA ASP A 47 14.09 2.36 -20.41
C ASP A 47 12.73 2.49 -21.13
N PHE A 48 12.02 1.38 -21.26
CA PHE A 48 10.71 1.37 -21.90
C PHE A 48 9.68 2.23 -21.17
N ILE A 49 9.55 2.08 -19.85
CA ILE A 49 8.57 2.83 -19.07
C ILE A 49 8.96 4.29 -18.84
N GLN A 50 10.25 4.63 -18.91
CA GLN A 50 10.71 6.01 -18.91
C GLN A 50 10.40 6.69 -20.25
N ALA A 51 10.64 6.02 -21.35
CA ALA A 51 10.39 6.54 -22.70
C ALA A 51 8.91 6.80 -22.97
N ASN A 52 8.00 5.97 -22.46
CA ASN A 52 6.56 6.13 -22.67
C ASN A 52 5.85 6.98 -21.58
N GLY A 53 6.59 7.50 -20.60
CA GLY A 53 6.06 8.34 -19.52
C GLY A 53 5.38 7.60 -18.37
N TYR A 54 5.22 6.27 -18.48
CA TYR A 54 4.58 5.47 -17.42
C TYR A 54 5.31 5.54 -16.09
N PHE A 55 6.65 5.57 -16.10
CA PHE A 55 7.44 5.69 -14.88
C PHE A 55 7.05 6.92 -14.06
N THR A 56 7.04 8.09 -14.70
CA THR A 56 6.67 9.35 -14.02
C THR A 56 5.21 9.35 -13.59
N HIS A 57 4.30 8.88 -14.45
CA HIS A 57 2.88 8.77 -14.12
C HIS A 57 2.65 7.87 -12.90
N ASN A 58 3.29 6.70 -12.88
CA ASN A 58 3.15 5.75 -11.77
C ASN A 58 3.77 6.28 -10.47
N ARG A 59 4.91 6.98 -10.54
CA ARG A 59 5.51 7.65 -9.38
C ARG A 59 4.61 8.74 -8.80
N ASN A 60 3.99 9.54 -9.64
CA ASN A 60 3.05 10.57 -9.17
C ASN A 60 1.81 9.95 -8.52
N ARG A 61 1.30 8.85 -9.06
CA ARG A 61 0.19 8.09 -8.46
C ARG A 61 0.58 7.50 -7.10
N GLN A 62 1.78 6.92 -6.98
CA GLN A 62 2.33 6.42 -5.73
C GLN A 62 2.51 7.54 -4.70
N ASN A 63 3.06 8.70 -5.11
CA ASN A 63 3.25 9.84 -4.22
C ASN A 63 1.90 10.36 -3.67
N LYS A 64 0.86 10.42 -4.52
CA LYS A 64 -0.49 10.75 -4.08
C LYS A 64 -1.01 9.74 -3.04
N TYR A 65 -0.83 8.45 -3.28
CA TYR A 65 -1.22 7.40 -2.34
C TYR A 65 -0.51 7.57 -0.99
N TRP A 66 0.81 7.73 -1.00
CA TRP A 66 1.59 7.90 0.24
C TRP A 66 1.22 9.17 1.01
N MET A 67 0.84 10.24 0.31
CA MET A 67 0.33 11.45 0.96
C MET A 67 -0.90 11.14 1.81
N TYR A 68 -1.88 10.43 1.26
CA TYR A 68 -3.09 10.08 2.01
C TYR A 68 -2.81 9.08 3.14
N GLU A 69 -2.01 8.05 2.88
CA GLU A 69 -1.62 7.07 3.91
C GLU A 69 -0.92 7.76 5.09
N THR A 70 -0.01 8.68 4.81
CA THR A 70 0.70 9.44 5.86
C THR A 70 -0.26 10.30 6.68
N ILE A 71 -1.22 10.96 6.04
CA ILE A 71 -2.25 11.76 6.74
C ILE A 71 -3.08 10.86 7.65
N ASP A 72 -3.58 9.75 7.12
CA ASP A 72 -4.40 8.80 7.87
C ASP A 72 -3.65 8.20 9.06
N GLU A 73 -2.40 7.79 8.85
CA GLU A 73 -1.54 7.25 9.90
C GLU A 73 -1.31 8.28 11.03
N VAL A 74 -0.94 9.50 10.66
CA VAL A 74 -0.68 10.57 11.65
C VAL A 74 -1.94 10.91 12.42
N LEU A 75 -3.09 11.03 11.75
CA LEU A 75 -4.37 11.32 12.40
C LEU A 75 -4.78 10.21 13.36
N LYS A 76 -4.73 8.95 12.91
CA LYS A 76 -5.05 7.78 13.73
C LYS A 76 -4.14 7.70 14.95
N ASN A 77 -2.83 7.80 14.75
CA ASN A 77 -1.86 7.74 15.85
C ASN A 77 -2.05 8.89 16.83
N SER A 78 -2.28 10.11 16.35
CA SER A 78 -2.53 11.28 17.19
C SER A 78 -3.80 11.14 18.03
N PHE A 79 -4.82 10.46 17.51
CA PHE A 79 -6.06 10.21 18.23
C PHE A 79 -5.92 9.07 19.25
N TYR A 80 -5.53 7.89 18.81
CA TYR A 80 -5.52 6.68 19.64
C TYR A 80 -4.44 6.67 20.71
N HIS A 81 -3.31 7.35 20.50
CA HIS A 81 -2.24 7.49 21.51
C HIS A 81 -2.30 8.81 22.27
N ASN A 82 -3.44 9.50 22.23
CA ASN A 82 -3.62 10.70 23.03
C ASN A 82 -3.87 10.28 24.50
N PRO A 83 -3.08 10.78 25.47
CA PRO A 83 -3.19 10.37 26.89
C PRO A 83 -4.56 10.62 27.52
N GLN A 84 -5.36 11.52 26.97
CA GLN A 84 -6.71 11.82 27.47
C GLN A 84 -7.77 10.96 26.78
N ILE A 85 -7.50 10.48 25.59
CA ILE A 85 -8.41 9.67 24.78
C ILE A 85 -8.27 8.18 25.11
N GLU A 86 -7.05 7.68 25.22
CA GLU A 86 -6.74 6.27 25.43
C GLU A 86 -7.52 5.63 26.59
N PRO A 87 -7.53 6.19 27.84
CA PRO A 87 -8.32 5.63 28.94
C PRO A 87 -9.84 5.73 28.69
N ARG A 88 -10.28 6.76 27.99
CA ARG A 88 -11.70 6.97 27.69
C ARG A 88 -12.22 6.00 26.64
N ILE A 89 -11.38 5.58 25.70
CA ILE A 89 -11.73 4.54 24.72
C ILE A 89 -12.12 3.26 25.46
N THR A 90 -11.26 2.77 26.37
CA THR A 90 -11.51 1.54 27.12
C THR A 90 -12.83 1.59 27.92
N GLU A 91 -13.14 2.73 28.53
CA GLU A 91 -14.39 2.93 29.28
C GLU A 91 -15.60 2.87 28.35
N LEU A 92 -15.55 3.56 27.20
CA LEU A 92 -16.66 3.62 26.26
C LEU A 92 -16.84 2.32 25.50
N GLU A 93 -15.77 1.59 25.19
CA GLU A 93 -15.84 0.25 24.63
C GLU A 93 -16.67 -0.67 25.52
N GLN A 94 -16.41 -0.67 26.83
CA GLN A 94 -17.20 -1.50 27.76
C GLN A 94 -18.66 -1.07 27.80
N LYS A 95 -18.96 0.23 27.78
CA LYS A 95 -20.34 0.72 27.73
C LYS A 95 -21.09 0.33 26.45
N VAL A 96 -20.37 0.29 25.33
CA VAL A 96 -20.95 -0.17 24.04
C VAL A 96 -21.22 -1.68 24.09
N LEU A 97 -20.28 -2.47 24.61
CA LEU A 97 -20.46 -3.92 24.77
C LEU A 97 -21.62 -4.26 25.71
N ASP A 98 -21.83 -3.47 26.77
CA ASP A 98 -22.95 -3.60 27.71
C ASP A 98 -24.27 -3.02 27.17
N ALA A 99 -24.32 -2.56 25.93
CA ALA A 99 -25.46 -1.89 25.30
C ALA A 99 -25.99 -0.65 26.05
N LYS A 100 -25.14 0.00 26.88
CA LYS A 100 -25.49 1.20 27.63
C LYS A 100 -25.38 2.47 26.79
N VAL A 101 -24.55 2.45 25.76
CA VAL A 101 -24.32 3.57 24.83
C VAL A 101 -24.23 3.02 23.41
N SER A 102 -24.78 3.74 22.44
CA SER A 102 -24.61 3.35 21.05
C SER A 102 -23.18 3.62 20.55
N SER A 103 -22.71 2.85 19.58
CA SER A 103 -21.41 3.04 18.96
C SER A 103 -21.20 4.45 18.39
N PHE A 104 -22.25 5.03 17.81
CA PHE A 104 -22.21 6.39 17.26
C PHE A 104 -22.05 7.47 18.34
N VAL A 105 -22.77 7.34 19.46
CA VAL A 105 -22.65 8.26 20.60
C VAL A 105 -21.26 8.16 21.23
N ALA A 106 -20.75 6.95 21.44
CA ALA A 106 -19.40 6.73 21.98
C ALA A 106 -18.31 7.34 21.09
N ALA A 107 -18.38 7.11 19.77
CA ALA A 107 -17.44 7.68 18.81
C ALA A 107 -17.50 9.22 18.80
N HIS A 108 -18.70 9.79 18.84
CA HIS A 108 -18.89 11.24 18.85
C HIS A 108 -18.31 11.89 20.11
N GLU A 109 -18.55 11.29 21.28
CA GLU A 109 -17.99 11.75 22.55
C GLU A 109 -16.46 11.77 22.54
N LEU A 110 -15.82 10.72 22.02
CA LEU A 110 -14.37 10.66 21.89
C LEU A 110 -13.80 11.72 20.94
N LEU A 111 -14.47 11.93 19.80
CA LEU A 111 -14.05 12.93 18.84
C LEU A 111 -14.22 14.36 19.40
N GLU A 112 -15.32 14.65 20.07
CA GLU A 112 -15.51 15.95 20.73
C GLU A 112 -14.45 16.21 21.80
N LEU A 113 -14.13 15.21 22.62
CA LEU A 113 -13.08 15.33 23.64
C LEU A 113 -11.73 15.62 22.99
N TYR A 114 -11.40 14.92 21.92
CA TYR A 114 -10.15 15.12 21.18
C TYR A 114 -10.02 16.53 20.59
N PHE A 115 -11.09 17.04 19.96
CA PHE A 115 -11.04 18.36 19.33
C PHE A 115 -11.08 19.51 20.35
N LYS A 116 -11.78 19.36 21.47
CA LYS A 116 -11.77 20.38 22.54
C LYS A 116 -10.37 20.56 23.14
N ASN A 117 -9.57 19.52 23.21
CA ASN A 117 -8.24 19.57 23.80
C ASN A 117 -7.15 20.05 22.83
N LYS A 118 -7.47 20.24 21.57
CA LYS A 118 -6.57 20.80 20.55
C LYS A 118 -6.63 22.35 20.43
N ASN A 119 -7.61 22.97 21.07
CA ASN A 119 -7.75 24.42 21.14
C ASN A 119 -7.24 24.90 22.50
#